data_48158293fffc302def7a4ada8279d95b
#
_entry.id   48158293fffc302def7a4ada8279d95b
#
_cell.length_a   1.000
_cell.length_b   1.000
_cell.length_c   1.000
_cell.angle_alpha   90.00
_cell.angle_beta   90.00
_cell.angle_gamma   90.00
#
_symmetry.space_group_name_H-M   'P 1'
#
loop_
_entity.id
_entity.type
_entity.pdbx_description
1 polymer ?
#
loop_
_entity_poly.entity_id
_entity_poly.type
_entity_poly.pdbx_seq_one_letter_code
_entity_poly.pdbx_strand_id
1 'polypeptide(L)'
;FEFRQTTSSDADDYPVTSALLHPGRKANIVVNGEVVGVFGEIHPRLVDAFSIKRGAPCFMELNESVFEHTPVRQVYVAPKRLQTQHRDLCFFIPRGVPSQEVSELIRSEGSLVSEVTVIDVYPLATGEVGSAVTFRVSFEPELKGESSLPSDLLAQQLTLISEQVTSVLGPKGIYQR
;
A
#
# COMPACT_ATOMS: atom_id res chain seq x y z
N PHE A 1 10.38 4.12 3.27
CA PHE A 1 10.18 2.69 3.54
C PHE A 1 9.31 2.10 2.44
N GLU A 2 9.74 0.99 1.88
CA GLU A 2 9.00 0.21 0.91
C GLU A 2 8.83 -1.21 1.47
N PHE A 3 7.64 -1.80 1.29
CA PHE A 3 7.39 -3.21 1.60
C PHE A 3 7.43 -4.00 0.31
N ARG A 4 8.38 -4.95 0.21
CA ARG A 4 8.51 -5.82 -0.96
C ARG A 4 8.18 -7.25 -0.56
N GLN A 5 7.25 -7.88 -1.29
CA GLN A 5 6.92 -9.28 -1.08
C GLN A 5 8.19 -10.13 -1.21
N THR A 6 8.45 -10.97 -0.21
CA THR A 6 9.58 -11.90 -0.24
C THR A 6 9.34 -12.95 -1.30
N THR A 7 10.21 -13.02 -2.29
CA THR A 7 10.19 -14.09 -3.30
C THR A 7 11.18 -15.18 -2.90
N SER A 8 10.99 -16.41 -3.42
CA SER A 8 11.86 -17.54 -3.14
C SER A 8 13.30 -17.36 -3.69
N SER A 9 13.52 -16.34 -4.50
CA SER A 9 14.84 -16.00 -5.09
C SER A 9 15.59 -14.93 -4.29
N ASP A 10 14.93 -14.25 -3.35
CA ASP A 10 15.59 -13.26 -2.51
C ASP A 10 16.50 -13.99 -1.50
N ALA A 11 17.76 -13.55 -1.40
CA ALA A 11 18.62 -13.97 -0.32
C ALA A 11 17.91 -13.64 1.00
N ASP A 12 17.73 -14.65 1.86
CA ASP A 12 17.06 -14.43 3.14
C ASP A 12 18.05 -13.84 4.13
N ASP A 13 18.11 -12.52 4.19
CA ASP A 13 18.97 -11.79 5.12
C ASP A 13 18.54 -12.00 6.59
N TYR A 14 17.32 -12.50 6.80
CA TYR A 14 16.73 -12.77 8.10
C TYR A 14 16.18 -14.22 8.19
N PRO A 15 17.01 -15.26 7.99
CA PRO A 15 16.54 -16.64 7.81
C PRO A 15 15.83 -17.19 9.06
N VAL A 16 16.26 -16.83 10.25
CA VAL A 16 15.66 -17.28 11.51
C VAL A 16 14.27 -16.67 11.65
N THR A 17 14.16 -15.36 11.54
CA THR A 17 12.90 -14.64 11.69
C THR A 17 11.93 -14.98 10.55
N SER A 18 12.43 -15.06 9.33
CA SER A 18 11.64 -15.44 8.17
C SER A 18 11.00 -16.84 8.32
N ALA A 19 11.70 -17.79 8.97
CA ALA A 19 11.18 -19.12 9.27
C ALA A 19 10.06 -19.12 10.35
N LEU A 20 10.02 -18.10 11.19
CA LEU A 20 8.97 -17.91 12.20
C LEU A 20 7.71 -17.25 11.65
N LEU A 21 7.78 -16.70 10.44
CA LEU A 21 6.69 -15.99 9.79
C LEU A 21 5.90 -16.89 8.84
N HIS A 22 4.67 -16.49 8.57
CA HIS A 22 3.78 -17.17 7.63
C HIS A 22 4.38 -17.14 6.21
N PRO A 23 4.48 -18.29 5.50
CA PRO A 23 5.20 -18.37 4.22
C PRO A 23 4.63 -17.48 3.10
N GLY A 24 3.34 -17.17 3.15
CA GLY A 24 2.68 -16.33 2.13
C GLY A 24 2.21 -14.96 2.63
N ARG A 25 2.49 -14.59 3.90
CA ARG A 25 2.06 -13.30 4.48
C ARG A 25 3.23 -12.65 5.24
N LYS A 26 4.31 -12.46 4.50
CA LYS A 26 5.51 -11.75 4.96
C LYS A 26 6.07 -10.87 3.85
N ALA A 27 6.81 -9.85 4.22
CA ALA A 27 7.45 -8.92 3.31
C ALA A 27 8.81 -8.47 3.86
N ASN A 28 9.73 -8.17 2.96
CA ASN A 28 10.96 -7.48 3.30
C ASN A 28 10.70 -5.98 3.45
N ILE A 29 11.36 -5.37 4.42
CA ILE A 29 11.37 -3.92 4.60
C ILE A 29 12.60 -3.39 3.89
N VAL A 30 12.37 -2.49 2.92
CA VAL A 30 13.43 -1.96 2.06
C VAL A 30 13.56 -0.45 2.29
N VAL A 31 14.79 0.02 2.46
CA VAL A 31 15.11 1.45 2.55
C VAL A 31 16.24 1.73 1.55
N ASN A 32 16.02 2.68 0.65
CA ASN A 32 16.98 3.05 -0.39
C ASN A 32 17.47 1.86 -1.25
N GLY A 33 16.61 0.85 -1.46
CA GLY A 33 16.93 -0.35 -2.23
C GLY A 33 17.60 -1.48 -1.46
N GLU A 34 17.95 -1.27 -0.20
CA GLU A 34 18.58 -2.25 0.70
C GLU A 34 17.53 -2.89 1.61
N VAL A 35 17.61 -4.21 1.82
CA VAL A 35 16.76 -4.93 2.76
C VAL A 35 17.27 -4.66 4.18
N VAL A 36 16.44 -4.01 4.98
CA VAL A 36 16.77 -3.59 6.33
C VAL A 36 15.96 -4.30 7.41
N GLY A 37 15.06 -5.18 7.00
CA GLY A 37 14.23 -5.93 7.93
C GLY A 37 13.21 -6.81 7.27
N VAL A 38 12.46 -7.53 8.08
CA VAL A 38 11.36 -8.40 7.67
C VAL A 38 10.15 -8.18 8.57
N PHE A 39 8.98 -8.27 7.98
CA PHE A 39 7.70 -8.13 8.67
C PHE A 39 6.72 -9.20 8.17
N GLY A 40 5.88 -9.72 9.04
CA GLY A 40 4.83 -10.65 8.62
C GLY A 40 3.98 -11.19 9.77
N GLU A 41 2.97 -11.97 9.41
CA GLU A 41 2.20 -12.74 10.38
C GLU A 41 3.05 -13.89 10.93
N ILE A 42 2.87 -14.21 12.20
CA ILE A 42 3.52 -15.38 12.82
C ILE A 42 2.99 -16.67 12.18
N HIS A 43 3.88 -17.63 12.00
CA HIS A 43 3.55 -18.92 11.40
C HIS A 43 2.44 -19.62 12.19
N PRO A 44 1.39 -20.18 11.55
CA PRO A 44 0.25 -20.82 12.21
C PRO A 44 0.64 -21.89 13.24
N ARG A 45 1.71 -22.66 12.97
CA ARG A 45 2.22 -23.66 13.93
C ARG A 45 2.64 -23.04 15.27
N LEU A 46 3.18 -21.81 15.27
CA LEU A 46 3.55 -21.11 16.48
C LEU A 46 2.31 -20.54 17.18
N VAL A 47 1.36 -20.02 16.41
CA VAL A 47 0.05 -19.56 16.94
C VAL A 47 -0.63 -20.68 17.71
N ASP A 48 -0.63 -21.89 17.16
CA ASP A 48 -1.20 -23.09 17.80
C ASP A 48 -0.37 -23.52 19.01
N ALA A 49 0.96 -23.60 18.90
CA ALA A 49 1.85 -24.00 19.99
C ALA A 49 1.76 -23.09 21.22
N PHE A 50 1.59 -21.78 21.00
CA PHE A 50 1.38 -20.80 22.06
C PHE A 50 -0.09 -20.60 22.44
N SER A 51 -1.00 -21.40 21.87
CA SER A 51 -2.46 -21.33 22.16
C SER A 51 -3.07 -19.94 22.00
N ILE A 52 -2.64 -19.19 21.01
CA ILE A 52 -3.17 -17.85 20.70
C ILE A 52 -4.53 -18.03 20.04
N LYS A 53 -5.61 -17.70 20.78
CA LYS A 53 -7.00 -18.02 20.38
C LYS A 53 -7.65 -16.94 19.49
N ARG A 54 -7.11 -15.75 19.43
CA ARG A 54 -7.68 -14.62 18.68
C ARG A 54 -6.61 -13.77 18.03
N GLY A 55 -6.92 -13.27 16.82
CA GLY A 55 -6.08 -12.39 16.04
C GLY A 55 -5.03 -13.15 15.21
N ALA A 56 -4.39 -12.42 14.32
CA ALA A 56 -3.23 -12.83 13.55
C ALA A 56 -2.03 -11.99 14.06
N PRO A 57 -1.25 -12.49 15.02
CA PRO A 57 -0.13 -11.73 15.55
C PRO A 57 0.91 -11.53 14.46
N CYS A 58 1.42 -10.30 14.37
CA CYS A 58 2.49 -9.93 13.46
C CYS A 58 3.79 -9.70 14.22
N PHE A 59 4.89 -9.94 13.55
CA PHE A 59 6.23 -9.71 14.05
C PHE A 59 7.06 -8.94 13.03
N MET A 60 7.95 -8.09 13.51
CA MET A 60 8.87 -7.30 12.69
C MET A 60 10.27 -7.34 13.32
N GLU A 61 11.26 -7.48 12.48
CA GLU A 61 12.67 -7.31 12.82
C GLU A 61 13.28 -6.26 11.90
N LEU A 62 14.04 -5.32 12.48
CA LEU A 62 14.74 -4.26 11.77
C LEU A 62 16.19 -4.22 12.20
N ASN A 63 17.09 -3.96 11.25
CA ASN A 63 18.47 -3.64 11.55
C ASN A 63 18.55 -2.22 12.15
N GLU A 64 19.18 -2.10 13.32
CA GLU A 64 19.29 -0.82 14.04
C GLU A 64 20.07 0.24 13.26
N SER A 65 20.99 -0.17 12.37
CA SER A 65 21.74 0.75 11.52
C SER A 65 20.88 1.70 10.69
N VAL A 66 19.62 1.31 10.42
CA VAL A 66 18.65 2.16 9.73
C VAL A 66 18.41 3.48 10.47
N PHE A 67 18.47 3.46 11.80
CA PHE A 67 18.21 4.64 12.62
C PHE A 67 19.45 5.54 12.77
N GLU A 68 20.65 4.99 12.56
CA GLU A 68 21.90 5.74 12.68
C GLU A 68 22.15 6.69 11.48
N HIS A 69 21.65 6.33 10.31
CA HIS A 69 21.97 7.00 9.04
C HIS A 69 20.88 7.94 8.51
N THR A 70 19.80 8.12 9.24
CA THR A 70 18.72 9.00 8.82
C THR A 70 18.80 10.33 9.58
N PRO A 71 19.49 11.36 9.03
CA PRO A 71 19.41 12.68 9.62
C PRO A 71 17.98 13.17 9.50
N VAL A 72 17.23 13.16 10.59
CA VAL A 72 15.89 13.75 10.66
C VAL A 72 16.05 15.26 10.56
N ARG A 73 16.22 15.77 9.34
CA ARG A 73 16.11 17.19 9.07
C ARG A 73 14.62 17.51 9.00
N GLN A 74 14.05 17.88 10.14
CA GLN A 74 12.71 18.45 10.14
C GLN A 74 12.76 19.78 9.39
N VAL A 75 12.38 19.74 8.12
CA VAL A 75 12.13 20.96 7.35
C VAL A 75 10.72 21.41 7.73
N TYR A 76 10.62 22.61 8.30
CA TYR A 76 9.31 23.21 8.52
C TYR A 76 8.60 23.38 7.17
N VAL A 77 7.51 22.65 6.99
CA VAL A 77 6.60 22.85 5.87
C VAL A 77 5.41 23.64 6.40
N ALA A 78 5.24 24.86 5.92
CA ALA A 78 4.09 25.68 6.31
C ALA A 78 2.80 24.93 5.98
N PRO A 79 1.82 24.89 6.92
CA PRO A 79 0.55 24.22 6.65
C PRO A 79 -0.12 24.86 5.43
N LYS A 80 -0.53 24.03 4.48
CA LYS A 80 -1.23 24.48 3.28
C LYS A 80 -2.59 25.04 3.70
N ARG A 81 -2.96 26.21 3.17
CA ARG A 81 -4.25 26.85 3.43
C ARG A 81 -5.40 26.24 2.61
N LEU A 82 -5.07 25.29 1.73
CA LEU A 82 -5.99 24.68 0.79
C LEU A 82 -6.66 23.47 1.41
N GLN A 83 -7.95 23.34 1.17
CA GLN A 83 -8.71 22.19 1.67
C GLN A 83 -8.47 20.98 0.78
N THR A 84 -7.83 19.93 1.34
CA THR A 84 -7.67 18.65 0.67
C THR A 84 -9.04 18.00 0.47
N GLN A 85 -9.30 17.53 -0.74
CA GLN A 85 -10.50 16.79 -1.05
C GLN A 85 -10.18 15.30 -1.17
N HIS A 86 -11.03 14.45 -0.60
CA HIS A 86 -10.84 13.02 -0.64
C HIS A 86 -11.93 12.35 -1.50
N ARG A 87 -11.53 11.33 -2.25
CA ARG A 87 -12.45 10.43 -2.97
C ARG A 87 -11.98 9.01 -2.80
N ASP A 88 -12.95 8.12 -2.69
CA ASP A 88 -12.69 6.70 -2.49
C ASP A 88 -12.95 5.96 -3.82
N LEU A 89 -11.97 5.16 -4.24
CA LEU A 89 -12.03 4.30 -5.41
C LEU A 89 -11.89 2.85 -4.96
N CYS A 90 -12.82 2.00 -5.38
CA CYS A 90 -12.80 0.59 -5.04
C CYS A 90 -12.46 -0.25 -6.28
N PHE A 91 -11.44 -1.11 -6.16
CA PHE A 91 -11.04 -2.05 -7.19
C PHE A 91 -11.06 -3.47 -6.67
N PHE A 92 -11.48 -4.41 -7.51
CA PHE A 92 -11.20 -5.81 -7.30
C PHE A 92 -9.74 -6.09 -7.63
N ILE A 93 -9.03 -6.76 -6.72
CA ILE A 93 -7.63 -7.14 -6.91
C ILE A 93 -7.53 -8.67 -6.72
N PRO A 94 -7.12 -9.42 -7.75
CA PRO A 94 -6.91 -10.86 -7.67
C PRO A 94 -5.81 -11.21 -6.66
N ARG A 95 -5.90 -12.40 -6.11
CA ARG A 95 -4.90 -12.93 -5.20
C ARG A 95 -3.54 -13.01 -5.90
N GLY A 96 -2.50 -12.50 -5.23
CA GLY A 96 -1.14 -12.49 -5.74
C GLY A 96 -0.75 -11.23 -6.51
N VAL A 97 -1.68 -10.31 -6.75
CA VAL A 97 -1.37 -8.98 -7.29
C VAL A 97 -1.24 -8.00 -6.12
N PRO A 98 -0.09 -7.30 -5.98
CA PRO A 98 0.08 -6.31 -4.92
C PRO A 98 -0.83 -5.10 -5.13
N SER A 99 -1.51 -4.65 -4.07
CA SER A 99 -2.29 -3.40 -4.11
C SER A 99 -1.43 -2.16 -4.34
N GLN A 100 -0.14 -2.27 -4.09
CA GLN A 100 0.85 -1.23 -4.36
C GLN A 100 0.89 -0.84 -5.84
N GLU A 101 0.76 -1.79 -6.77
CA GLU A 101 0.74 -1.50 -8.22
C GLU A 101 -0.42 -0.57 -8.59
N VAL A 102 -1.58 -0.77 -7.96
CA VAL A 102 -2.75 0.12 -8.15
C VAL A 102 -2.49 1.50 -7.55
N SER A 103 -1.92 1.55 -6.33
CA SER A 103 -1.59 2.81 -5.66
C SER A 103 -0.58 3.64 -6.45
N GLU A 104 0.45 3.01 -7.00
CA GLU A 104 1.48 3.67 -7.81
C GLU A 104 0.90 4.21 -9.12
N LEU A 105 0.06 3.43 -9.79
CA LEU A 105 -0.60 3.89 -11.01
C LEU A 105 -1.55 5.06 -10.75
N ILE A 106 -2.35 5.02 -9.68
CA ILE A 106 -3.20 6.16 -9.29
C ILE A 106 -2.35 7.42 -9.05
N ARG A 107 -1.19 7.29 -8.39
CA ARG A 107 -0.30 8.43 -8.15
C ARG A 107 0.33 8.97 -9.43
N SER A 108 0.72 8.10 -10.36
CA SER A 108 1.39 8.52 -11.60
C SER A 108 0.46 9.19 -12.59
N GLU A 109 -0.81 8.77 -12.63
CA GLU A 109 -1.81 9.29 -13.59
C GLU A 109 -2.55 10.53 -13.10
N GLY A 110 -2.61 10.73 -11.79
CA GLY A 110 -3.32 11.87 -11.20
C GLY A 110 -2.41 13.06 -10.94
N SER A 111 -2.40 14.07 -11.81
CA SER A 111 -1.58 15.29 -11.64
C SER A 111 -1.87 16.09 -10.35
N LEU A 112 -3.08 15.92 -9.82
CA LEU A 112 -3.55 16.60 -8.59
C LEU A 112 -3.56 15.68 -7.37
N VAL A 113 -3.12 14.42 -7.53
CA VAL A 113 -3.09 13.44 -6.44
C VAL A 113 -1.92 13.73 -5.51
N SER A 114 -2.22 14.06 -4.26
CA SER A 114 -1.21 14.27 -3.21
C SER A 114 -0.90 13.02 -2.42
N GLU A 115 -1.92 12.18 -2.18
CA GLU A 115 -1.76 10.96 -1.39
C GLU A 115 -2.75 9.88 -1.84
N VAL A 116 -2.32 8.62 -1.75
CA VAL A 116 -3.17 7.44 -1.96
C VAL A 116 -2.98 6.49 -0.77
N THR A 117 -4.08 6.18 -0.07
CA THR A 117 -4.06 5.32 1.11
C THR A 117 -5.09 4.21 0.95
N VAL A 118 -4.73 2.97 1.28
CA VAL A 118 -5.70 1.87 1.40
C VAL A 118 -6.48 2.04 2.69
N ILE A 119 -7.80 2.15 2.60
CA ILE A 119 -8.67 2.36 3.76
C ILE A 119 -9.52 1.13 4.11
N ASP A 120 -9.74 0.24 3.14
CA ASP A 120 -10.50 -0.99 3.38
C ASP A 120 -10.06 -2.11 2.47
N VAL A 121 -10.10 -3.35 2.97
CA VAL A 121 -9.80 -4.58 2.23
C VAL A 121 -10.86 -5.62 2.58
N TYR A 122 -11.75 -5.90 1.66
CA TYR A 122 -12.83 -6.87 1.85
C TYR A 122 -12.58 -8.13 1.01
N PRO A 123 -12.29 -9.30 1.62
CA PRO A 123 -12.14 -10.55 0.89
C PRO A 123 -13.48 -11.00 0.32
N LEU A 124 -13.51 -11.35 -0.97
CA LEU A 124 -14.71 -11.86 -1.62
C LEU A 124 -14.87 -13.35 -1.37
N ALA A 125 -16.03 -13.74 -0.83
CA ALA A 125 -16.34 -15.12 -0.46
C ALA A 125 -16.90 -15.96 -1.61
N THR A 126 -17.27 -15.36 -2.74
CA THR A 126 -18.02 -16.02 -3.81
C THR A 126 -17.27 -15.98 -5.14
N GLY A 127 -16.74 -17.13 -5.56
CA GLY A 127 -16.33 -17.43 -6.95
C GLY A 127 -15.02 -16.82 -7.44
N GLU A 128 -14.67 -15.61 -7.04
CA GLU A 128 -13.45 -14.94 -7.43
C GLU A 128 -12.43 -14.95 -6.30
N VAL A 129 -11.21 -15.40 -6.60
CA VAL A 129 -10.13 -15.45 -5.61
C VAL A 129 -9.42 -14.10 -5.58
N GLY A 130 -9.87 -13.20 -4.71
CA GLY A 130 -9.32 -11.86 -4.58
C GLY A 130 -10.00 -11.05 -3.49
N SER A 131 -9.72 -9.76 -3.47
CA SER A 131 -10.30 -8.81 -2.51
C SER A 131 -10.79 -7.54 -3.21
N ALA A 132 -11.86 -6.97 -2.69
CA ALA A 132 -12.21 -5.59 -2.99
C ALA A 132 -11.34 -4.67 -2.10
N VAL A 133 -10.56 -3.82 -2.71
CA VAL A 133 -9.66 -2.88 -2.03
C VAL A 133 -10.12 -1.48 -2.31
N THR A 134 -10.36 -0.70 -1.25
CA THR A 134 -10.77 0.69 -1.36
C THR A 134 -9.57 1.61 -1.07
N PHE A 135 -9.28 2.44 -2.05
CA PHE A 135 -8.24 3.45 -2.00
C PHE A 135 -8.87 4.83 -1.75
N ARG A 136 -8.41 5.52 -0.73
CA ARG A 136 -8.68 6.94 -0.55
C ARG A 136 -7.64 7.73 -1.30
N VAL A 137 -8.09 8.51 -2.26
CA VAL A 137 -7.27 9.41 -3.06
C VAL A 137 -7.48 10.83 -2.55
N SER A 138 -6.40 11.47 -2.15
CA SER A 138 -6.38 12.85 -1.66
C SER A 138 -5.93 13.76 -2.79
N PHE A 139 -6.72 14.79 -3.07
CA PHE A 139 -6.44 15.78 -4.10
C PHE A 139 -6.13 17.13 -3.49
N GLU A 140 -5.05 17.74 -3.95
CA GLU A 140 -4.65 19.10 -3.56
C GLU A 140 -4.56 19.99 -4.79
N PRO A 141 -5.15 21.20 -4.76
CA PRO A 141 -4.98 22.14 -5.84
C PRO A 141 -3.54 22.66 -5.89
N GLU A 142 -2.94 22.70 -7.08
CA GLU A 142 -1.61 23.27 -7.29
C GLU A 142 -1.62 24.82 -7.35
N LEU A 143 -2.79 25.42 -7.54
CA LEU A 143 -2.88 26.83 -7.90
C LEU A 143 -2.89 27.76 -6.70
N LYS A 144 -2.01 28.74 -6.76
CA LYS A 144 -1.98 29.87 -5.83
C LYS A 144 -3.25 30.73 -6.03
N GLY A 145 -4.17 30.65 -5.08
CA GLY A 145 -5.35 31.53 -5.03
C GLY A 145 -6.71 30.83 -5.01
N GLU A 146 -6.77 29.53 -5.26
CA GLU A 146 -8.02 28.77 -5.15
C GLU A 146 -8.14 28.13 -3.76
N SER A 147 -9.33 28.22 -3.17
CA SER A 147 -9.59 27.62 -1.84
C SER A 147 -10.05 26.16 -1.92
N SER A 148 -10.46 25.69 -3.09
CA SER A 148 -10.92 24.32 -3.33
C SER A 148 -10.84 23.96 -4.81
N LEU A 149 -10.74 22.65 -5.12
CA LEU A 149 -10.84 22.16 -6.49
C LEU A 149 -12.28 22.21 -6.97
N PRO A 150 -12.54 22.67 -8.22
CA PRO A 150 -13.83 22.54 -8.85
C PRO A 150 -14.29 21.08 -8.94
N SER A 151 -15.56 20.81 -8.64
CA SER A 151 -16.11 19.45 -8.65
C SER A 151 -16.01 18.77 -10.02
N ASP A 152 -16.10 19.52 -11.09
CA ASP A 152 -16.03 19.01 -12.46
C ASP A 152 -14.60 18.54 -12.80
N LEU A 153 -13.60 19.31 -12.38
CA LEU A 153 -12.19 18.93 -12.56
C LEU A 153 -11.88 17.66 -11.77
N LEU A 154 -12.37 17.56 -10.55
CA LEU A 154 -12.19 16.38 -9.72
C LEU A 154 -12.86 15.14 -10.34
N ALA A 155 -14.08 15.29 -10.87
CA ALA A 155 -14.78 14.19 -11.55
C ALA A 155 -14.02 13.72 -12.80
N GLN A 156 -13.48 14.65 -13.60
CA GLN A 156 -12.66 14.32 -14.76
C GLN A 156 -11.39 13.55 -14.35
N GLN A 157 -10.68 13.99 -13.32
CA GLN A 157 -9.48 13.30 -12.81
C GLN A 157 -9.80 11.88 -12.32
N LEU A 158 -10.90 11.70 -11.61
CA LEU A 158 -11.34 10.37 -11.17
C LEU A 158 -11.66 9.42 -12.32
N THR A 159 -12.34 9.93 -13.34
CA THR A 159 -12.65 9.15 -14.54
C THR A 159 -11.37 8.71 -15.25
N LEU A 160 -10.43 9.63 -15.47
CA LEU A 160 -9.15 9.34 -16.10
C LEU A 160 -8.36 8.28 -15.30
N ILE A 161 -8.26 8.44 -14.00
CA ILE A 161 -7.57 7.48 -13.11
C ILE A 161 -8.22 6.10 -13.23
N SER A 162 -9.56 6.03 -13.16
CA SER A 162 -10.29 4.76 -13.22
C SER A 162 -10.12 4.05 -14.57
N GLU A 163 -10.17 4.80 -15.65
CA GLU A 163 -9.96 4.30 -17.02
C GLU A 163 -8.52 3.78 -17.19
N GLN A 164 -7.53 4.52 -16.72
CA GLN A 164 -6.12 4.13 -16.79
C GLN A 164 -5.84 2.88 -15.96
N VAL A 165 -6.31 2.82 -14.72
CA VAL A 165 -6.16 1.63 -13.88
C VAL A 165 -6.79 0.41 -14.54
N THR A 166 -7.98 0.55 -15.09
CA THR A 166 -8.67 -0.55 -15.77
C THR A 166 -7.99 -0.94 -17.08
N SER A 167 -7.47 0.02 -17.84
CA SER A 167 -6.75 -0.24 -19.10
C SER A 167 -5.42 -0.95 -18.87
N VAL A 168 -4.61 -0.48 -17.91
CA VAL A 168 -3.26 -0.98 -17.67
C VAL A 168 -3.27 -2.28 -16.88
N LEU A 169 -4.09 -2.36 -15.85
CA LEU A 169 -4.12 -3.50 -14.91
C LEU A 169 -5.29 -4.47 -15.14
N GLY A 170 -6.24 -4.13 -16.02
CA GLY A 170 -7.33 -5.01 -16.44
C GLY A 170 -6.87 -6.39 -16.96
N PRO A 171 -5.78 -6.49 -17.76
CA PRO A 171 -5.22 -7.78 -18.17
C PRO A 171 -4.76 -8.65 -17.01
N LYS A 172 -4.46 -8.08 -15.84
CA LYS A 172 -4.18 -8.81 -14.58
C LYS A 172 -5.45 -9.19 -13.81
N GLY A 173 -6.64 -8.89 -14.33
CA GLY A 173 -7.93 -9.17 -13.68
C GLY A 173 -8.38 -8.10 -12.69
N ILE A 174 -7.78 -6.91 -12.71
CA ILE A 174 -8.20 -5.78 -11.87
C ILE A 174 -9.30 -5.01 -12.57
N TYR A 175 -10.38 -4.71 -11.86
CA TYR A 175 -11.48 -3.89 -12.37
C TYR A 175 -12.10 -3.04 -11.26
N GLN A 176 -12.69 -1.92 -11.64
CA GLN A 176 -13.38 -1.04 -10.70
C GLN A 176 -14.73 -1.65 -10.29
N ARG A 177 -15.07 -1.50 -9.01
CA ARG A 177 -16.36 -1.94 -8.43
C ARG A 177 -17.24 -0.77 -8.09
#